data_1109d407b9263ca2b3dd614a971b74f3
#
_entry.id   1109d407b9263ca2b3dd614a971b74f3
#
_cell.length_a   1.000
_cell.length_b   1.000
_cell.length_c   1.000
_cell.angle_alpha   90.00
_cell.angle_beta   90.00
_cell.angle_gamma   90.00
#
_symmetry.space_group_name_H-M   'P 1'
#
loop_
_entity.id
_entity.type
_entity.pdbx_description
1 polymer ?
#
loop_
_entity_poly.entity_id
_entity_poly.type
_entity_poly.pdbx_seq_one_letter_code
_entity_poly.pdbx_strand_id
1 'polypeptide(L)'
;MITLNEAEAIEIGLSAAKERDESKIFRALDSLTGIAADFLSENEDADAQRVILSIEDIAQAATEKEMELVTINSVLALGKLARTSAEEGYESALAKAFIAIGRLGGGAAAHSLEAGSKVAVATLMETWNLSKQRQSQEKTIAFSIFFKEIGASGARQGSEEIVLNAAHCLGEIGKKVATESFELETISTLLLLEEIGKPAAEEYLDEALSSIALSIEEIGKLSLKKGLYEAALQSQWALEALRVQAEEKLMPNSSIVTEMALDSFKDIGHADSEEKVEKFQEIKNLQKKIHSTLLP
;
A
#
# COMPACT_ATOMS: atom_id res chain seq x y z
N MET A 1 12.81 4.63 -34.66
CA MET A 1 13.36 4.22 -33.35
C MET A 1 13.66 2.73 -33.46
N ILE A 2 14.84 2.24 -33.10
CA ILE A 2 15.13 0.80 -33.11
C ILE A 2 14.43 0.23 -31.87
N THR A 3 13.39 -0.57 -32.07
CA THR A 3 12.74 -1.32 -30.99
C THR A 3 13.66 -2.45 -30.56
N LEU A 4 13.99 -2.52 -29.27
CA LEU A 4 14.74 -3.63 -28.69
C LEU A 4 13.82 -4.85 -28.59
N ASN A 5 14.36 -6.04 -28.78
CA ASN A 5 13.64 -7.25 -28.37
C ASN A 5 13.66 -7.39 -26.84
N GLU A 6 12.85 -8.31 -26.30
CA GLU A 6 12.71 -8.49 -24.85
C GLU A 6 14.04 -8.75 -24.15
N ALA A 7 14.83 -9.72 -24.64
CA ALA A 7 16.10 -10.10 -24.03
C ALA A 7 17.13 -8.95 -24.05
N GLU A 8 17.23 -8.24 -25.16
CA GLU A 8 18.10 -7.06 -25.28
C GLU A 8 17.67 -5.94 -24.34
N ALA A 9 16.37 -5.69 -24.21
CA ALA A 9 15.85 -4.65 -23.33
C ALA A 9 16.15 -4.98 -21.87
N ILE A 10 15.99 -6.23 -21.44
CA ILE A 10 16.30 -6.68 -20.07
C ILE A 10 17.81 -6.52 -19.79
N GLU A 11 18.67 -7.00 -20.68
CA GLU A 11 20.13 -6.94 -20.49
C GLU A 11 20.60 -5.49 -20.41
N ILE A 12 20.14 -4.63 -21.34
CA ILE A 12 20.47 -3.19 -21.36
C ILE A 12 19.96 -2.50 -20.09
N GLY A 13 18.72 -2.76 -19.69
CA GLY A 13 18.13 -2.14 -18.51
C GLY A 13 18.87 -2.47 -17.22
N LEU A 14 19.18 -3.74 -16.98
CA LEU A 14 19.91 -4.20 -15.79
C LEU A 14 21.37 -3.72 -15.78
N SER A 15 22.05 -3.69 -16.94
CA SER A 15 23.41 -3.14 -17.05
C SER A 15 23.40 -1.64 -16.79
N ALA A 16 22.47 -0.91 -17.40
CA ALA A 16 22.33 0.54 -17.26
C ALA A 16 21.98 0.95 -15.82
N ALA A 17 21.19 0.16 -15.08
CA ALA A 17 20.92 0.40 -13.67
C ALA A 17 22.20 0.33 -12.82
N LYS A 18 23.10 -0.60 -13.11
CA LYS A 18 24.42 -0.67 -12.45
C LYS A 18 25.30 0.52 -12.77
N GLU A 19 25.24 1.00 -14.01
CA GLU A 19 26.02 2.14 -14.51
C GLU A 19 25.38 3.49 -14.20
N ARG A 20 24.14 3.51 -13.67
CA ARG A 20 23.31 4.70 -13.44
C ARG A 20 23.02 5.49 -14.73
N ASP A 21 22.85 4.80 -15.86
CA ASP A 21 22.53 5.40 -17.16
C ASP A 21 21.00 5.46 -17.35
N GLU A 22 20.38 6.52 -16.86
CA GLU A 22 18.93 6.72 -16.93
C GLU A 22 18.38 6.64 -18.35
N SER A 23 19.12 7.19 -19.33
CA SER A 23 18.67 7.22 -20.73
C SER A 23 18.50 5.82 -21.32
N LYS A 24 19.44 4.92 -21.02
CA LYS A 24 19.34 3.52 -21.45
C LYS A 24 18.24 2.78 -20.71
N ILE A 25 18.06 3.06 -19.39
CA ILE A 25 16.98 2.46 -18.61
C ILE A 25 15.62 2.86 -19.17
N PHE A 26 15.38 4.16 -19.42
CA PHE A 26 14.11 4.62 -19.98
C PHE A 26 13.80 3.95 -21.33
N ARG A 27 14.81 3.81 -22.19
CA ARG A 27 14.64 3.13 -23.46
C ARG A 27 14.29 1.64 -23.30
N ALA A 28 14.91 0.96 -22.32
CA ALA A 28 14.60 -0.43 -22.01
C ALA A 28 13.17 -0.57 -21.45
N LEU A 29 12.77 0.29 -20.51
CA LEU A 29 11.44 0.32 -19.93
C LEU A 29 10.35 0.61 -20.98
N ASP A 30 10.57 1.55 -21.89
CA ASP A 30 9.63 1.85 -22.97
C ASP A 30 9.44 0.64 -23.90
N SER A 31 10.55 -0.04 -24.25
CA SER A 31 10.48 -1.24 -25.10
C SER A 31 9.74 -2.38 -24.38
N LEU A 32 10.06 -2.66 -23.12
CA LEU A 32 9.40 -3.71 -22.34
C LEU A 32 7.91 -3.39 -22.11
N THR A 33 7.57 -2.14 -21.84
CA THR A 33 6.17 -1.72 -21.68
C THR A 33 5.38 -1.93 -22.97
N GLY A 34 5.98 -1.64 -24.15
CA GLY A 34 5.38 -1.93 -25.46
C GLY A 34 5.15 -3.42 -25.66
N ILE A 35 6.18 -4.24 -25.42
CA ILE A 35 6.12 -5.70 -25.56
C ILE A 35 5.05 -6.32 -24.64
N ALA A 36 4.97 -5.88 -23.39
CA ALA A 36 3.94 -6.36 -22.46
C ALA A 36 2.53 -5.96 -22.93
N ALA A 37 2.36 -4.76 -23.46
CA ALA A 37 1.07 -4.32 -24.02
C ALA A 37 0.66 -5.11 -25.26
N ASP A 38 1.62 -5.47 -26.13
CA ASP A 38 1.38 -6.32 -27.31
C ASP A 38 0.93 -7.71 -26.85
N PHE A 39 1.60 -8.36 -25.89
CA PHE A 39 1.19 -9.65 -25.33
C PHE A 39 -0.23 -9.60 -24.73
N LEU A 40 -0.58 -8.53 -24.01
CA LEU A 40 -1.95 -8.36 -23.51
C LEU A 40 -2.95 -8.27 -24.65
N SER A 41 -2.65 -7.56 -25.74
CA SER A 41 -3.53 -7.46 -26.90
C SER A 41 -3.71 -8.79 -27.67
N GLU A 42 -2.72 -9.69 -27.56
CA GLU A 42 -2.70 -11.01 -28.22
C GLU A 42 -3.23 -12.14 -27.33
N ASN A 43 -3.76 -11.83 -26.14
CA ASN A 43 -4.21 -12.79 -25.11
C ASN A 43 -3.08 -13.65 -24.50
N GLU A 44 -1.85 -13.18 -24.47
CA GLU A 44 -0.69 -13.86 -23.93
C GLU A 44 -0.38 -13.40 -22.50
N ASP A 45 -1.34 -13.58 -21.58
CA ASP A 45 -1.25 -13.13 -20.18
C ASP A 45 0.03 -13.59 -19.45
N ALA A 46 0.46 -14.85 -19.67
CA ALA A 46 1.67 -15.40 -19.03
C ALA A 46 2.95 -14.68 -19.50
N ASP A 47 3.03 -14.31 -20.78
CA ASP A 47 4.18 -13.60 -21.34
C ASP A 47 4.19 -12.15 -20.88
N ALA A 48 3.03 -11.50 -20.82
CA ALA A 48 2.88 -10.17 -20.23
C ALA A 48 3.35 -10.14 -18.76
N GLN A 49 2.99 -11.14 -17.96
CA GLN A 49 3.46 -11.26 -16.56
C GLN A 49 4.98 -11.36 -16.46
N ARG A 50 5.62 -12.13 -17.33
CA ARG A 50 7.08 -12.28 -17.37
C ARG A 50 7.76 -10.92 -17.64
N VAL A 51 7.24 -10.16 -18.60
CA VAL A 51 7.79 -8.84 -18.94
C VAL A 51 7.55 -7.85 -17.81
N ILE A 52 6.39 -7.88 -17.14
CA ILE A 52 6.11 -7.05 -15.95
C ILE A 52 7.16 -7.31 -14.85
N LEU A 53 7.52 -8.58 -14.59
CA LEU A 53 8.57 -8.91 -13.63
C LEU A 53 9.94 -8.36 -14.06
N SER A 54 10.26 -8.39 -15.35
CA SER A 54 11.51 -7.81 -15.87
C SER A 54 11.58 -6.29 -15.69
N ILE A 55 10.43 -5.59 -15.84
CA ILE A 55 10.33 -4.17 -15.53
C ILE A 55 10.55 -3.93 -14.03
N GLU A 56 9.97 -4.76 -13.16
CA GLU A 56 10.17 -4.71 -11.70
C GLU A 56 11.64 -4.85 -11.33
N ASP A 57 12.34 -5.87 -11.88
CA ASP A 57 13.75 -6.13 -11.58
C ASP A 57 14.66 -4.94 -11.96
N ILE A 58 14.46 -4.35 -13.14
CA ILE A 58 15.20 -3.16 -13.57
C ILE A 58 14.91 -1.97 -12.66
N ALA A 59 13.63 -1.76 -12.34
CA ALA A 59 13.19 -0.67 -11.50
C ALA A 59 13.70 -0.81 -10.06
N GLN A 60 13.71 -2.02 -9.50
CA GLN A 60 14.24 -2.28 -8.17
C GLN A 60 15.75 -2.01 -8.11
N ALA A 61 16.51 -2.48 -9.10
CA ALA A 61 17.94 -2.19 -9.19
C ALA A 61 18.23 -0.69 -9.28
N ALA A 62 17.38 0.08 -9.96
CA ALA A 62 17.48 1.54 -10.02
C ALA A 62 17.09 2.22 -8.70
N THR A 63 16.04 1.74 -8.03
CA THR A 63 15.58 2.24 -6.72
C THR A 63 16.66 2.05 -5.65
N GLU A 64 17.34 0.90 -5.62
CA GLU A 64 18.49 0.63 -4.75
C GLU A 64 19.69 1.55 -5.02
N LYS A 65 19.76 2.15 -6.20
CA LYS A 65 20.73 3.17 -6.60
C LYS A 65 20.21 4.59 -6.42
N GLU A 66 19.08 4.77 -5.78
CA GLU A 66 18.45 6.08 -5.51
C GLU A 66 18.16 6.88 -6.80
N MET A 67 17.79 6.19 -7.89
CA MET A 67 17.45 6.79 -9.18
C MET A 67 15.96 7.13 -9.22
N GLU A 68 15.56 8.20 -8.55
CA GLU A 68 14.16 8.54 -8.32
C GLU A 68 13.34 8.69 -9.61
N LEU A 69 13.88 9.37 -10.65
CA LEU A 69 13.19 9.53 -11.92
C LEU A 69 12.91 8.19 -12.62
N VAL A 70 13.84 7.24 -12.51
CA VAL A 70 13.65 5.89 -13.05
C VAL A 70 12.56 5.16 -12.27
N THR A 71 12.58 5.25 -10.94
CA THR A 71 11.56 4.66 -10.07
C THR A 71 10.17 5.19 -10.42
N ILE A 72 10.02 6.51 -10.57
CA ILE A 72 8.76 7.16 -10.98
C ILE A 72 8.28 6.61 -12.33
N ASN A 73 9.14 6.63 -13.35
CA ASN A 73 8.76 6.18 -14.71
C ASN A 73 8.40 4.68 -14.73
N SER A 74 9.10 3.85 -13.96
CA SER A 74 8.79 2.42 -13.83
C SER A 74 7.43 2.20 -13.20
N VAL A 75 7.09 2.91 -12.13
CA VAL A 75 5.78 2.86 -11.48
C VAL A 75 4.68 3.28 -12.45
N LEU A 76 4.89 4.36 -13.23
CA LEU A 76 3.92 4.81 -14.23
C LEU A 76 3.75 3.80 -15.38
N ALA A 77 4.82 3.16 -15.82
CA ALA A 77 4.77 2.11 -16.83
C ALA A 77 3.97 0.90 -16.34
N LEU A 78 4.23 0.45 -15.11
CA LEU A 78 3.47 -0.63 -14.47
C LEU A 78 2.01 -0.25 -14.24
N GLY A 79 1.73 1.00 -13.88
CA GLY A 79 0.37 1.52 -13.75
C GLY A 79 -0.42 1.50 -15.06
N LYS A 80 0.25 1.83 -16.18
CA LYS A 80 -0.35 1.70 -17.52
C LYS A 80 -0.67 0.25 -17.84
N LEU A 81 0.24 -0.68 -17.58
CA LEU A 81 0.00 -2.12 -17.80
C LEU A 81 -1.11 -2.66 -16.88
N ALA A 82 -1.16 -2.22 -15.63
CA ALA A 82 -2.24 -2.56 -14.71
C ALA A 82 -3.61 -2.10 -15.23
N ARG A 83 -3.69 -0.89 -15.78
CA ARG A 83 -4.92 -0.37 -16.39
C ARG A 83 -5.35 -1.19 -17.60
N THR A 84 -4.43 -1.43 -18.54
CA THR A 84 -4.72 -2.29 -19.71
C THR A 84 -5.17 -3.68 -19.28
N SER A 85 -4.49 -4.30 -18.32
CA SER A 85 -4.87 -5.61 -17.79
C SER A 85 -6.25 -5.61 -17.15
N ALA A 86 -6.64 -4.54 -16.45
CA ALA A 86 -7.97 -4.41 -15.85
C ALA A 86 -9.07 -4.24 -16.90
N GLU A 87 -8.82 -3.44 -17.93
CA GLU A 87 -9.76 -3.18 -19.05
C GLU A 87 -10.00 -4.46 -19.86
N GLU A 88 -8.95 -5.19 -20.18
CA GLU A 88 -9.01 -6.43 -20.98
C GLU A 88 -9.38 -7.67 -20.12
N GLY A 89 -9.38 -7.57 -18.80
CA GLY A 89 -9.77 -8.64 -17.89
C GLY A 89 -8.69 -9.64 -17.53
N TYR A 90 -7.41 -9.29 -17.67
CA TYR A 90 -6.25 -10.13 -17.32
C TYR A 90 -5.90 -9.99 -15.83
N GLU A 91 -6.56 -10.79 -14.99
CA GLU A 91 -6.41 -10.71 -13.54
C GLU A 91 -5.00 -11.01 -13.05
N SER A 92 -4.29 -11.93 -13.72
CA SER A 92 -2.94 -12.34 -13.29
C SER A 92 -1.90 -11.27 -13.61
N ALA A 93 -1.92 -10.67 -14.80
CA ALA A 93 -1.05 -9.55 -15.15
C ALA A 93 -1.35 -8.32 -14.29
N LEU A 94 -2.65 -8.02 -14.04
CA LEU A 94 -3.06 -6.97 -13.12
C LEU A 94 -2.46 -7.17 -11.72
N ALA A 95 -2.57 -8.40 -11.18
CA ALA A 95 -2.02 -8.72 -9.86
C ALA A 95 -0.48 -8.57 -9.82
N LYS A 96 0.22 -8.98 -10.89
CA LYS A 96 1.68 -8.82 -10.98
C LYS A 96 2.10 -7.36 -11.04
N ALA A 97 1.47 -6.56 -11.90
CA ALA A 97 1.75 -5.12 -12.00
C ALA A 97 1.48 -4.41 -10.66
N PHE A 98 0.39 -4.75 -9.99
CA PHE A 98 0.06 -4.24 -8.68
C PHE A 98 1.13 -4.57 -7.62
N ILE A 99 1.56 -5.84 -7.54
CA ILE A 99 2.61 -6.27 -6.62
C ILE A 99 3.91 -5.51 -6.88
N ALA A 100 4.30 -5.38 -8.15
CA ALA A 100 5.50 -4.66 -8.55
C ALA A 100 5.45 -3.19 -8.13
N ILE A 101 4.32 -2.50 -8.35
CA ILE A 101 4.12 -1.10 -7.90
C ILE A 101 4.27 -0.99 -6.38
N GLY A 102 3.65 -1.91 -5.61
CA GLY A 102 3.72 -1.92 -4.16
C GLY A 102 5.14 -2.11 -3.62
N ARG A 103 5.89 -3.03 -4.18
CA ARG A 103 7.30 -3.27 -3.83
C ARG A 103 8.19 -2.09 -4.16
N LEU A 104 8.02 -1.48 -5.33
CA LEU A 104 8.76 -0.29 -5.72
C LEU A 104 8.42 0.91 -4.82
N GLY A 105 7.16 1.08 -4.45
CA GLY A 105 6.75 2.11 -3.50
C GLY A 105 7.37 1.93 -2.12
N GLY A 106 7.39 0.70 -1.60
CA GLY A 106 8.06 0.36 -0.34
C GLY A 106 9.57 0.57 -0.40
N GLY A 107 10.21 0.13 -1.49
CA GLY A 107 11.63 0.37 -1.75
C GLY A 107 11.96 1.85 -1.85
N ALA A 108 11.17 2.62 -2.61
CA ALA A 108 11.32 4.07 -2.73
C ALA A 108 11.23 4.77 -1.35
N ALA A 109 10.25 4.39 -0.52
CA ALA A 109 10.10 4.92 0.82
C ALA A 109 11.31 4.57 1.71
N ALA A 110 11.81 3.33 1.63
CA ALA A 110 12.98 2.89 2.38
C ALA A 110 14.28 3.63 2.00
N HIS A 111 14.37 4.12 0.77
CA HIS A 111 15.49 4.92 0.25
C HIS A 111 15.22 6.44 0.25
N SER A 112 14.18 6.89 0.94
CA SER A 112 13.80 8.32 1.00
C SER A 112 13.51 8.97 -0.36
N LEU A 113 13.10 8.17 -1.36
CA LEU A 113 12.66 8.64 -2.67
C LEU A 113 11.19 9.08 -2.59
N GLU A 114 10.99 10.28 -2.11
CA GLU A 114 9.65 10.77 -1.72
C GLU A 114 8.69 10.85 -2.90
N ALA A 115 9.12 11.43 -4.03
CA ALA A 115 8.28 11.54 -5.21
C ALA A 115 7.95 10.15 -5.80
N GLY A 116 8.91 9.22 -5.80
CA GLY A 116 8.71 7.83 -6.20
C GLY A 116 7.65 7.12 -5.36
N SER A 117 7.72 7.28 -4.04
CA SER A 117 6.75 6.71 -3.08
C SER A 117 5.36 7.29 -3.28
N LYS A 118 5.22 8.61 -3.45
CA LYS A 118 3.93 9.27 -3.71
C LYS A 118 3.28 8.78 -5.00
N VAL A 119 4.06 8.68 -6.07
CA VAL A 119 3.56 8.16 -7.35
C VAL A 119 3.12 6.71 -7.21
N ALA A 120 3.85 5.88 -6.46
CA ALA A 120 3.45 4.50 -6.19
C ALA A 120 2.13 4.42 -5.41
N VAL A 121 1.96 5.22 -4.34
CA VAL A 121 0.70 5.32 -3.57
C VAL A 121 -0.47 5.72 -4.47
N ALA A 122 -0.30 6.77 -5.28
CA ALA A 122 -1.34 7.23 -6.19
C ALA A 122 -1.72 6.17 -7.23
N THR A 123 -0.71 5.51 -7.83
CA THR A 123 -0.91 4.47 -8.84
C THR A 123 -1.55 3.22 -8.24
N LEU A 124 -1.18 2.82 -7.02
CA LEU A 124 -1.83 1.74 -6.29
C LEU A 124 -3.31 2.05 -6.05
N MET A 125 -3.62 3.28 -5.59
CA MET A 125 -5.01 3.68 -5.33
C MET A 125 -5.85 3.72 -6.62
N GLU A 126 -5.29 4.16 -7.74
CA GLU A 126 -5.93 4.09 -9.04
C GLU A 126 -6.20 2.64 -9.43
N THR A 127 -5.19 1.77 -9.34
CA THR A 127 -5.30 0.34 -9.66
C THR A 127 -6.35 -0.36 -8.79
N TRP A 128 -6.39 -0.04 -7.49
CA TRP A 128 -7.43 -0.54 -6.60
C TRP A 128 -8.82 -0.10 -7.05
N ASN A 129 -8.98 1.15 -7.46
CA ASN A 129 -10.24 1.68 -7.98
C ASN A 129 -10.70 0.98 -9.27
N LEU A 130 -9.79 0.61 -10.15
CA LEU A 130 -10.10 -0.12 -11.39
C LEU A 130 -10.54 -1.56 -11.11
N SER A 131 -9.98 -2.20 -10.10
CA SER A 131 -10.28 -3.60 -9.73
C SER A 131 -11.59 -3.78 -8.94
N LYS A 132 -12.32 -2.70 -8.64
CA LYS A 132 -13.50 -2.67 -7.72
C LYS A 132 -14.56 -3.75 -7.96
N GLN A 133 -14.84 -4.11 -9.20
CA GLN A 133 -15.93 -5.06 -9.53
C GLN A 133 -15.56 -6.52 -9.28
N ARG A 134 -14.28 -6.82 -8.97
CA ARG A 134 -13.72 -8.18 -8.83
C ARG A 134 -12.93 -8.36 -7.55
N GLN A 135 -13.16 -7.51 -6.54
CA GLN A 135 -12.41 -7.56 -5.28
C GLN A 135 -12.85 -8.76 -4.44
N SER A 136 -11.92 -9.66 -4.19
CA SER A 136 -12.02 -10.63 -3.11
C SER A 136 -11.45 -10.03 -1.82
N GLN A 137 -11.81 -10.60 -0.68
CA GLN A 137 -11.24 -10.26 0.63
C GLN A 137 -9.71 -10.24 0.59
N GLU A 138 -9.09 -11.28 0.02
CA GLU A 138 -7.63 -11.40 -0.08
C GLU A 138 -7.00 -10.27 -0.88
N LYS A 139 -7.62 -9.85 -1.99
CA LYS A 139 -7.13 -8.72 -2.80
C LYS A 139 -7.16 -7.41 -2.01
N THR A 140 -8.24 -7.13 -1.30
CA THR A 140 -8.35 -5.90 -0.47
C THR A 140 -7.28 -5.87 0.61
N ILE A 141 -7.06 -6.98 1.31
CA ILE A 141 -6.01 -7.09 2.32
C ILE A 141 -4.62 -6.91 1.69
N ALA A 142 -4.37 -7.51 0.51
CA ALA A 142 -3.11 -7.37 -0.21
C ALA A 142 -2.80 -5.90 -0.56
N PHE A 143 -3.80 -5.17 -1.09
CA PHE A 143 -3.68 -3.73 -1.36
C PHE A 143 -3.33 -2.94 -0.08
N SER A 144 -4.04 -3.22 0.99
CA SER A 144 -3.86 -2.55 2.27
C SER A 144 -2.45 -2.77 2.85
N ILE A 145 -1.88 -3.97 2.68
CA ILE A 145 -0.51 -4.29 3.12
C ILE A 145 0.53 -3.42 2.41
N PHE A 146 0.40 -3.15 1.11
CA PHE A 146 1.37 -2.31 0.42
C PHE A 146 1.34 -0.85 0.90
N PHE A 147 0.15 -0.29 1.13
CA PHE A 147 0.05 1.05 1.74
C PHE A 147 0.69 1.09 3.12
N LYS A 148 0.47 0.05 3.93
CA LYS A 148 1.13 -0.06 5.24
C LYS A 148 2.65 -0.13 5.11
N GLU A 149 3.19 -0.93 4.18
CA GLU A 149 4.65 -1.02 3.99
C GLU A 149 5.26 0.30 3.54
N ILE A 150 4.61 1.02 2.61
CA ILE A 150 5.06 2.34 2.17
C ILE A 150 5.02 3.33 3.33
N GLY A 151 3.91 3.39 4.07
CA GLY A 151 3.74 4.29 5.21
C GLY A 151 4.72 4.01 6.34
N ALA A 152 4.87 2.73 6.74
CA ALA A 152 5.80 2.34 7.79
C ALA A 152 7.27 2.56 7.40
N SER A 153 7.63 2.35 6.11
CA SER A 153 8.97 2.67 5.60
C SER A 153 9.22 4.17 5.60
N GLY A 154 8.25 4.97 5.13
CA GLY A 154 8.32 6.43 5.17
C GLY A 154 8.48 6.96 6.59
N ALA A 155 7.74 6.39 7.55
CA ALA A 155 7.87 6.76 8.96
C ALA A 155 9.29 6.53 9.49
N ARG A 156 9.87 5.35 9.26
CA ARG A 156 11.26 5.05 9.68
C ARG A 156 12.31 5.96 9.05
N GLN A 157 11.99 6.60 7.94
CA GLN A 157 12.85 7.62 7.29
C GLN A 157 12.50 9.04 7.72
N GLY A 158 11.56 9.23 8.64
CA GLY A 158 11.11 10.54 9.09
C GLY A 158 10.31 11.33 8.05
N SER A 159 9.80 10.67 7.01
CA SER A 159 9.02 11.33 5.96
C SER A 159 7.53 11.38 6.31
N GLU A 160 7.10 12.47 6.94
CA GLU A 160 5.71 12.68 7.34
C GLU A 160 4.75 12.65 6.13
N GLU A 161 5.15 13.21 5.01
CA GLU A 161 4.33 13.27 3.80
C GLU A 161 4.05 11.89 3.19
N ILE A 162 5.03 10.97 3.19
CA ILE A 162 4.81 9.59 2.74
C ILE A 162 3.81 8.89 3.66
N VAL A 163 3.96 9.09 4.98
CA VAL A 163 3.05 8.51 5.98
C VAL A 163 1.63 9.02 5.79
N LEU A 164 1.45 10.34 5.64
CA LEU A 164 0.15 10.97 5.42
C LEU A 164 -0.55 10.41 4.19
N ASN A 165 0.15 10.33 3.05
CA ASN A 165 -0.41 9.81 1.80
C ASN A 165 -0.82 8.33 1.92
N ALA A 166 0.03 7.49 2.48
CA ALA A 166 -0.25 6.07 2.66
C ALA A 166 -1.41 5.83 3.63
N ALA A 167 -1.41 6.52 4.78
CA ALA A 167 -2.47 6.43 5.78
C ALA A 167 -3.81 6.95 5.25
N HIS A 168 -3.82 8.04 4.50
CA HIS A 168 -5.02 8.55 3.83
C HIS A 168 -5.64 7.52 2.89
N CYS A 169 -4.85 6.93 1.98
CA CYS A 169 -5.34 5.90 1.07
C CYS A 169 -5.88 4.68 1.82
N LEU A 170 -5.17 4.23 2.85
CA LEU A 170 -5.61 3.13 3.70
C LEU A 170 -6.92 3.48 4.44
N GLY A 171 -7.05 4.70 4.93
CA GLY A 171 -8.29 5.24 5.51
C GLY A 171 -9.47 5.20 4.54
N GLU A 172 -9.26 5.61 3.27
CA GLU A 172 -10.29 5.55 2.22
C GLU A 172 -10.73 4.11 1.91
N ILE A 173 -9.78 3.16 1.87
CA ILE A 173 -10.09 1.73 1.74
C ILE A 173 -10.94 1.27 2.93
N GLY A 174 -10.52 1.58 4.16
CA GLY A 174 -11.22 1.19 5.37
C GLY A 174 -12.66 1.74 5.44
N LYS A 175 -12.85 3.00 5.09
CA LYS A 175 -14.19 3.62 5.01
C LYS A 175 -15.08 2.93 3.99
N LYS A 176 -14.51 2.57 2.84
CA LYS A 176 -15.26 1.91 1.79
C LYS A 176 -15.68 0.50 2.21
N VAL A 177 -14.76 -0.33 2.72
CA VAL A 177 -15.09 -1.70 3.15
C VAL A 177 -16.06 -1.70 4.33
N ALA A 178 -15.96 -0.73 5.26
CA ALA A 178 -16.95 -0.54 6.32
C ALA A 178 -18.32 -0.16 5.76
N THR A 179 -18.39 0.69 4.74
CA THR A 179 -19.64 1.08 4.08
C THR A 179 -20.30 -0.11 3.37
N GLU A 180 -19.52 -1.00 2.79
CA GLU A 180 -19.95 -2.23 2.12
C GLU A 180 -20.22 -3.37 3.12
N SER A 181 -20.01 -3.14 4.42
CA SER A 181 -20.22 -4.10 5.51
C SER A 181 -19.28 -5.32 5.48
N PHE A 182 -18.06 -5.13 5.02
CA PHE A 182 -16.99 -6.12 5.03
C PHE A 182 -16.19 -6.02 6.32
N GLU A 183 -16.63 -6.69 7.37
CA GLU A 183 -16.10 -6.53 8.72
C GLU A 183 -14.63 -6.95 8.87
N LEU A 184 -14.24 -8.10 8.27
CA LEU A 184 -12.88 -8.62 8.36
C LEU A 184 -11.86 -7.70 7.68
N GLU A 185 -12.20 -7.17 6.50
CA GLU A 185 -11.37 -6.22 5.76
C GLU A 185 -11.27 -4.88 6.51
N THR A 186 -12.37 -4.47 7.15
CA THR A 186 -12.38 -3.27 7.98
C THR A 186 -11.44 -3.41 9.16
N ILE A 187 -11.52 -4.52 9.90
CA ILE A 187 -10.62 -4.82 11.03
C ILE A 187 -9.16 -4.90 10.53
N SER A 188 -8.93 -5.57 9.39
CA SER A 188 -7.61 -5.66 8.79
C SER A 188 -7.01 -4.28 8.51
N THR A 189 -7.81 -3.38 7.93
CA THR A 189 -7.36 -2.02 7.60
C THR A 189 -7.03 -1.21 8.86
N LEU A 190 -7.83 -1.34 9.93
CA LEU A 190 -7.59 -0.69 11.21
C LEU A 190 -6.28 -1.14 11.86
N LEU A 191 -6.01 -2.46 11.84
CA LEU A 191 -4.75 -3.00 12.33
C LEU A 191 -3.54 -2.48 11.56
N LEU A 192 -3.65 -2.34 10.23
CA LEU A 192 -2.57 -1.83 9.39
C LEU A 192 -2.34 -0.32 9.60
N LEU A 193 -3.40 0.47 9.86
CA LEU A 193 -3.27 1.87 10.26
C LEU A 193 -2.53 1.99 11.61
N GLU A 194 -2.87 1.16 12.60
CA GLU A 194 -2.14 1.11 13.88
C GLU A 194 -0.66 0.75 13.67
N GLU A 195 -0.35 -0.19 12.75
CA GLU A 195 1.02 -0.58 12.44
C GLU A 195 1.84 0.54 11.76
N ILE A 196 1.22 1.47 11.02
CA ILE A 196 1.87 2.69 10.53
C ILE A 196 2.07 3.68 11.68
N GLY A 197 1.10 3.80 12.58
CA GLY A 197 1.15 4.72 13.69
C GLY A 197 2.33 4.49 14.65
N LYS A 198 2.74 3.23 14.86
CA LYS A 198 3.87 2.90 15.74
C LYS A 198 5.19 3.56 15.32
N PRO A 199 5.73 3.32 14.13
CA PRO A 199 6.96 4.00 13.70
C PRO A 199 6.75 5.52 13.53
N ALA A 200 5.55 6.01 13.20
CA ALA A 200 5.28 7.43 13.16
C ALA A 200 5.42 8.09 14.54
N ALA A 201 4.98 7.43 15.61
CA ALA A 201 5.19 7.89 16.97
C ALA A 201 6.67 7.79 17.40
N GLU A 202 7.37 6.73 17.00
CA GLU A 202 8.81 6.56 17.27
C GLU A 202 9.65 7.70 16.69
N GLU A 203 9.30 8.18 15.50
CA GLU A 203 9.96 9.26 14.77
C GLU A 203 9.33 10.65 15.02
N TYR A 204 8.42 10.78 15.98
CA TYR A 204 7.79 12.04 16.37
C TYR A 204 7.00 12.75 15.25
N LEU A 205 6.37 12.00 14.34
CA LEU A 205 5.56 12.52 13.23
C LEU A 205 4.14 12.83 13.72
N ASP A 206 3.99 13.96 14.41
CA ASP A 206 2.78 14.31 15.17
C ASP A 206 1.54 14.55 14.27
N GLU A 207 1.74 15.18 13.10
CA GLU A 207 0.65 15.41 12.13
C GLU A 207 0.20 14.10 11.50
N ALA A 208 1.14 13.23 11.12
CA ALA A 208 0.84 11.92 10.56
C ALA A 208 0.10 11.04 11.57
N LEU A 209 0.53 11.00 12.83
CA LEU A 209 -0.13 10.23 13.87
C LEU A 209 -1.55 10.74 14.14
N SER A 210 -1.75 12.06 14.15
CA SER A 210 -3.06 12.70 14.26
C SER A 210 -3.99 12.31 13.10
N SER A 211 -3.48 12.32 11.86
CA SER A 211 -4.22 11.93 10.67
C SER A 211 -4.62 10.45 10.68
N ILE A 212 -3.73 9.57 11.16
CA ILE A 212 -4.03 8.14 11.35
C ILE A 212 -5.17 7.97 12.36
N ALA A 213 -5.12 8.67 13.49
CA ALA A 213 -6.15 8.61 14.52
C ALA A 213 -7.52 9.06 13.99
N LEU A 214 -7.59 10.13 13.21
CA LEU A 214 -8.81 10.60 12.57
C LEU A 214 -9.36 9.57 11.56
N SER A 215 -8.50 8.93 10.78
CA SER A 215 -8.91 7.87 9.85
C SER A 215 -9.52 6.67 10.59
N ILE A 216 -8.91 6.26 11.70
CA ILE A 216 -9.43 5.17 12.56
C ILE A 216 -10.78 5.55 13.16
N GLU A 217 -10.93 6.79 13.64
CA GLU A 217 -12.20 7.29 14.18
C GLU A 217 -13.31 7.25 13.13
N GLU A 218 -13.07 7.75 11.92
CA GLU A 218 -14.04 7.76 10.84
C GLU A 218 -14.50 6.35 10.46
N ILE A 219 -13.55 5.41 10.32
CA ILE A 219 -13.85 4.00 10.04
C ILE A 219 -14.69 3.40 11.16
N GLY A 220 -14.32 3.65 12.42
CA GLY A 220 -15.04 3.15 13.59
C GLY A 220 -16.48 3.67 13.68
N LYS A 221 -16.69 4.97 13.42
CA LYS A 221 -18.05 5.57 13.37
C LYS A 221 -18.90 4.96 12.27
N LEU A 222 -18.32 4.72 11.09
CA LEU A 222 -19.01 4.03 10.00
C LEU A 222 -19.34 2.60 10.38
N SER A 223 -18.43 1.90 11.03
CA SER A 223 -18.61 0.53 11.53
C SER A 223 -19.79 0.44 12.50
N LEU A 224 -19.88 1.37 13.47
CA LEU A 224 -21.04 1.46 14.39
C LEU A 224 -22.34 1.68 13.62
N LYS A 225 -22.36 2.62 12.70
CA LYS A 225 -23.54 2.91 11.87
C LYS A 225 -23.99 1.71 11.04
N LYS A 226 -23.08 0.83 10.69
CA LYS A 226 -23.33 -0.39 9.90
C LYS A 226 -23.56 -1.64 10.75
N GLY A 227 -23.43 -1.56 12.06
CA GLY A 227 -23.57 -2.69 12.97
C GLY A 227 -22.36 -3.64 13.00
N LEU A 228 -21.19 -3.14 12.53
CA LEU A 228 -19.90 -3.86 12.56
C LEU A 228 -19.24 -3.63 13.92
N TYR A 229 -19.75 -4.24 14.95
CA TYR A 229 -19.35 -3.95 16.33
C TYR A 229 -17.92 -4.34 16.65
N GLU A 230 -17.40 -5.41 16.05
CA GLU A 230 -16.02 -5.86 16.26
C GLU A 230 -15.02 -4.88 15.61
N ALA A 231 -15.33 -4.36 14.41
CA ALA A 231 -14.53 -3.32 13.77
C ALA A 231 -14.55 -2.00 14.57
N ALA A 232 -15.70 -1.61 15.11
CA ALA A 232 -15.79 -0.44 15.97
C ALA A 232 -14.98 -0.61 17.28
N LEU A 233 -14.99 -1.78 17.89
CA LEU A 233 -14.17 -2.09 19.06
C LEU A 233 -12.67 -2.09 18.73
N GLN A 234 -12.28 -2.63 17.56
CA GLN A 234 -10.90 -2.54 17.09
C GLN A 234 -10.45 -1.08 16.88
N SER A 235 -11.34 -0.21 16.37
CA SER A 235 -11.06 1.22 16.27
C SER A 235 -10.76 1.85 17.63
N GLN A 236 -11.55 1.53 18.65
CA GLN A 236 -11.32 2.02 20.01
C GLN A 236 -9.96 1.52 20.55
N TRP A 237 -9.61 0.26 20.37
CA TRP A 237 -8.32 -0.27 20.83
C TRP A 237 -7.13 0.33 20.10
N ALA A 238 -7.24 0.52 18.79
CA ALA A 238 -6.20 1.16 18.01
C ALA A 238 -5.98 2.62 18.46
N LEU A 239 -7.05 3.37 18.69
CA LEU A 239 -6.96 4.73 19.22
C LEU A 239 -6.32 4.78 20.62
N GLU A 240 -6.68 3.86 21.51
CA GLU A 240 -6.07 3.78 22.84
C GLU A 240 -4.56 3.47 22.74
N ALA A 241 -4.17 2.56 21.86
CA ALA A 241 -2.75 2.25 21.63
C ALA A 241 -1.99 3.47 21.11
N LEU A 242 -2.56 4.23 20.15
CA LEU A 242 -1.95 5.46 19.62
C LEU A 242 -1.90 6.57 20.69
N ARG A 243 -2.93 6.72 21.53
CA ARG A 243 -2.96 7.68 22.63
C ARG A 243 -1.79 7.43 23.59
N VAL A 244 -1.61 6.19 24.03
CA VAL A 244 -0.50 5.82 24.92
C VAL A 244 0.84 6.18 24.30
N GLN A 245 1.05 5.86 23.03
CA GLN A 245 2.28 6.19 22.31
C GLN A 245 2.50 7.71 22.20
N ALA A 246 1.45 8.46 21.86
CA ALA A 246 1.52 9.93 21.77
C ALA A 246 1.87 10.58 23.10
N GLU A 247 1.28 10.10 24.22
CA GLU A 247 1.59 10.56 25.56
C GLU A 247 3.02 10.25 25.98
N GLU A 248 3.48 9.01 25.77
CA GLU A 248 4.86 8.58 26.07
C GLU A 248 5.92 9.39 25.30
N LYS A 249 5.58 9.79 24.06
CA LYS A 249 6.45 10.57 23.18
C LYS A 249 6.26 12.08 23.30
N LEU A 250 5.38 12.55 24.17
CA LEU A 250 5.06 13.97 24.38
C LEU A 250 4.61 14.67 23.07
N MET A 251 3.75 14.01 22.30
CA MET A 251 3.16 14.51 21.04
C MET A 251 1.80 15.15 21.32
N PRO A 252 1.72 16.48 21.53
CA PRO A 252 0.53 17.11 22.08
C PRO A 252 -0.68 17.08 21.14
N ASN A 253 -0.46 17.23 19.82
CA ASN A 253 -1.57 17.24 18.88
C ASN A 253 -2.20 15.83 18.78
N SER A 254 -1.38 14.80 18.63
CA SER A 254 -1.85 13.42 18.57
C SER A 254 -2.52 12.97 19.87
N SER A 255 -2.00 13.39 21.03
CA SER A 255 -2.63 13.09 22.33
C SER A 255 -4.05 13.69 22.40
N ILE A 256 -4.22 14.95 22.01
CA ILE A 256 -5.53 15.62 22.01
C ILE A 256 -6.47 14.96 20.99
N VAL A 257 -5.99 14.71 19.76
CA VAL A 257 -6.81 14.12 18.68
C VAL A 257 -7.26 12.72 19.05
N THR A 258 -6.38 11.87 19.59
CA THR A 258 -6.74 10.52 20.01
C THR A 258 -7.71 10.49 21.18
N GLU A 259 -7.58 11.40 22.14
CA GLU A 259 -8.54 11.55 23.24
C GLU A 259 -9.92 11.96 22.73
N MET A 260 -9.99 12.98 21.86
CA MET A 260 -11.25 13.40 21.23
C MET A 260 -11.89 12.29 20.39
N ALA A 261 -11.09 11.52 19.65
CA ALA A 261 -11.55 10.39 18.87
C ALA A 261 -12.13 9.28 19.76
N LEU A 262 -11.49 8.98 20.89
CA LEU A 262 -11.97 7.99 21.87
C LEU A 262 -13.31 8.37 22.50
N ASP A 263 -13.55 9.67 22.69
CA ASP A 263 -14.83 10.16 23.19
C ASP A 263 -16.02 9.74 22.31
N SER A 264 -15.78 9.51 21.01
CA SER A 264 -16.79 9.02 20.08
C SER A 264 -17.24 7.58 20.33
N PHE A 265 -16.50 6.83 21.16
CA PHE A 265 -16.71 5.42 21.43
C PHE A 265 -17.08 5.11 22.90
N LYS A 266 -17.33 6.12 23.73
CA LYS A 266 -17.63 5.95 25.19
C LYS A 266 -18.80 5.03 25.48
N ASP A 267 -19.78 4.97 24.58
CA ASP A 267 -20.98 4.17 24.75
C ASP A 267 -20.86 2.74 24.22
N ILE A 268 -19.74 2.38 23.64
CA ILE A 268 -19.46 0.99 23.22
C ILE A 268 -19.06 0.23 24.48
N GLY A 269 -19.98 -0.58 25.01
CA GLY A 269 -19.74 -1.39 26.20
C GLY A 269 -18.44 -2.23 26.06
N HIS A 270 -17.72 -2.35 27.18
CA HIS A 270 -16.54 -3.22 27.27
C HIS A 270 -16.96 -4.67 26.98
N ALA A 271 -16.77 -5.09 25.76
CA ALA A 271 -17.04 -6.46 25.37
C ALA A 271 -15.82 -7.32 25.70
N ASP A 272 -15.82 -7.86 26.90
CA ASP A 272 -14.93 -8.95 27.29
C ASP A 272 -15.28 -10.21 26.49
N SER A 273 -14.33 -10.74 25.69
CA SER A 273 -14.38 -12.14 25.35
C SER A 273 -13.07 -12.66 24.77
N GLU A 274 -12.63 -13.81 25.27
CA GLU A 274 -11.53 -14.61 24.73
C GLU A 274 -11.73 -14.92 23.24
N GLU A 275 -12.98 -15.15 22.79
CA GLU A 275 -13.37 -15.40 21.40
C GLU A 275 -12.98 -14.27 20.43
N LYS A 276 -13.03 -13.00 20.89
CA LYS A 276 -12.62 -11.85 20.07
C LYS A 276 -11.11 -11.76 19.88
N VAL A 277 -10.35 -12.08 20.93
CA VAL A 277 -8.89 -12.14 20.86
C VAL A 277 -8.44 -13.19 19.84
N GLU A 278 -9.12 -14.33 19.78
CA GLU A 278 -8.83 -15.41 18.84
C GLU A 278 -9.08 -14.96 17.39
N LYS A 279 -10.21 -14.30 17.12
CA LYS A 279 -10.53 -13.76 15.78
C LYS A 279 -9.53 -12.72 15.29
N PHE A 280 -9.08 -11.78 16.16
CA PHE A 280 -8.04 -10.83 15.79
C PHE A 280 -6.71 -11.52 15.50
N GLN A 281 -6.38 -12.58 16.22
CA GLN A 281 -5.17 -13.36 15.94
C GLN A 281 -5.25 -14.08 14.60
N GLU A 282 -6.42 -14.58 14.21
CA GLU A 282 -6.66 -15.17 12.88
C GLU A 282 -6.44 -14.15 11.77
N ILE A 283 -6.96 -12.92 11.92
CA ILE A 283 -6.76 -11.84 10.95
C ILE A 283 -5.26 -11.48 10.82
N LYS A 284 -4.56 -11.34 11.95
CA LYS A 284 -3.11 -11.09 11.95
C LYS A 284 -2.32 -12.22 11.28
N ASN A 285 -2.74 -13.47 11.47
CA ASN A 285 -2.12 -14.62 10.82
C ASN A 285 -2.38 -14.62 9.31
N LEU A 286 -3.59 -14.24 8.86
CA LEU A 286 -3.92 -14.07 7.46
C LEU A 286 -3.10 -12.95 6.82
N GLN A 287 -2.98 -11.80 7.48
CA GLN A 287 -2.13 -10.70 7.03
C GLN A 287 -0.68 -11.15 6.88
N LYS A 288 -0.11 -11.85 7.88
CA LYS A 288 1.25 -12.39 7.81
C LYS A 288 1.45 -13.36 6.66
N LYS A 289 0.48 -14.25 6.41
CA LYS A 289 0.53 -15.20 5.30
C LYS A 289 0.53 -14.47 3.95
N ILE A 290 -0.36 -13.51 3.77
CA ILE A 290 -0.43 -12.68 2.55
C ILE A 290 0.87 -11.89 2.40
N HIS A 291 1.35 -11.23 3.46
CA HIS A 291 2.58 -10.46 3.46
C HIS A 291 3.79 -11.30 3.01
N SER A 292 3.97 -12.50 3.60
CA SER A 292 5.08 -13.40 3.23
C SER A 292 5.02 -13.91 1.79
N THR A 293 3.86 -13.87 1.15
CA THR A 293 3.67 -14.23 -0.26
C THR A 293 3.99 -13.05 -1.19
N LEU A 294 3.68 -11.84 -0.75
CA LEU A 294 3.82 -10.60 -1.55
C LEU A 294 5.21 -9.98 -1.43
N LEU A 295 5.82 -10.08 -0.24
CA LEU A 295 7.09 -9.45 0.14
C LEU A 295 8.04 -10.52 0.73
N PRO A 296 8.60 -11.39 -0.11
CA PRO A 296 9.49 -12.47 0.33
C PRO A 296 10.82 -11.97 0.87
#